data_bb5fc96b514209ecacc33d6cedf3841a
#
_entry.id   bb5fc96b514209ecacc33d6cedf3841a
#
_cell.length_a   1.000
_cell.length_b   1.000
_cell.length_c   1.000
_cell.angle_alpha   90.00
_cell.angle_beta   90.00
_cell.angle_gamma   90.00
#
_symmetry.space_group_name_H-M   'P 1'
#
loop_
_entity.id
_entity.type
_entity.pdbx_description
1 polymer ?
#
loop_
_entity_poly.entity_id
_entity_poly.type
_entity_poly.pdbx_seq_one_letter_code
_entity_poly.pdbx_strand_id
1 'polypeptide(L)'
;MSNEKTADPESGMTRRIFLERFGLVGGTTLMMTAMQSMGLLAQQAAPKPRLSGRARGTKVIVLGAGISGMTAGYELGKLGYDVRIIEARDRVGGVNWSVRRGATHTETTGETQVCNFDEGMYVNGGPWRIPHWHTGVLGYCKELGVPLEIFVNEAEASYFYYEGDNIGPLNGQRVRLREVKADMLGHSCELLAKALDHDKLDTAMSADDKERFVTFLVNEGYLDNADHVYKKNSGRGPGDPHDLSALLQAGFANRIRSVMDGTGQAPMFQPVGGIDNFPKGFQRALGDKITLGLEVLQVKQTDQDVKVVVKNTRTGVKQELAADYCISCLPLTIVSNLDINLSPTTLTAVKATPYSPSAKMGLQMKRRFWEEDDRIFGGHLYSNLPFGEFSYPSNGYFGNKGVILGFYGNGQMAGVVNMPVKDRIEHVLMHASKVHPQIRAEYENAYCVFWEKIPYSMGAFASGGGGRGRGGAGGGPANDRLTTLGKADGRIYLGCAAVSGDGSWMQGAVEAGWKQTEALHARVMGTAAEHTAAL
;
A
#
# COMPACT_ATOMS: atom_id res chain seq x y z
N MET A 1 -0.16 -25.38 -62.30
CA MET A 1 1.17 -25.16 -61.70
C MET A 1 0.95 -24.22 -60.50
N SER A 2 0.80 -24.79 -59.35
CA SER A 2 0.51 -24.13 -58.07
C SER A 2 1.81 -23.68 -57.43
N ASN A 3 1.95 -22.39 -57.15
CA ASN A 3 3.03 -21.85 -56.33
C ASN A 3 2.66 -21.96 -54.84
N GLU A 4 3.16 -22.99 -54.19
CA GLU A 4 3.26 -23.04 -52.75
C GLU A 4 4.35 -22.06 -52.28
N LYS A 5 3.95 -21.02 -51.59
CA LYS A 5 4.90 -20.21 -50.78
C LYS A 5 5.20 -20.96 -49.50
N THR A 6 6.41 -21.47 -49.40
CA THR A 6 7.00 -22.00 -48.18
C THR A 6 7.04 -20.92 -47.11
N ALA A 7 6.41 -21.18 -45.98
CA ALA A 7 6.45 -20.32 -44.79
C ALA A 7 7.84 -20.41 -44.11
N ASP A 8 8.39 -19.26 -43.79
CA ASP A 8 9.65 -19.08 -43.07
C ASP A 8 9.52 -19.56 -41.61
N PRO A 9 10.37 -20.45 -41.09
CA PRO A 9 10.23 -21.00 -39.74
C PRO A 9 10.74 -20.12 -38.58
N GLU A 10 11.17 -18.89 -38.81
CA GLU A 10 11.72 -18.02 -37.79
C GLU A 10 10.81 -16.88 -37.28
N SER A 11 9.52 -16.89 -37.56
CA SER A 11 8.62 -15.93 -36.91
C SER A 11 8.38 -16.32 -35.45
N GLY A 12 9.12 -15.70 -34.55
CA GLY A 12 8.98 -15.86 -33.09
C GLY A 12 7.52 -15.76 -32.65
N MET A 13 7.10 -16.65 -31.74
CA MET A 13 5.74 -16.72 -31.21
C MET A 13 5.32 -15.37 -30.62
N THR A 14 4.42 -14.64 -31.30
CA THR A 14 3.93 -13.35 -30.76
C THR A 14 3.11 -13.59 -29.49
N ARG A 15 3.05 -12.59 -28.59
CA ARG A 15 2.23 -12.65 -27.36
C ARG A 15 0.78 -13.03 -27.64
N ARG A 16 0.22 -12.58 -28.76
CA ARG A 16 -1.13 -12.88 -29.18
C ARG A 16 -1.29 -14.37 -29.53
N ILE A 17 -0.41 -14.94 -30.35
CA ILE A 17 -0.41 -16.37 -30.74
C ILE A 17 -0.19 -17.25 -29.49
N PHE A 18 0.66 -16.84 -28.55
CA PHE A 18 0.86 -17.53 -27.29
C PHE A 18 -0.44 -17.59 -26.47
N LEU A 19 -1.14 -16.47 -26.29
CA LEU A 19 -2.40 -16.41 -25.54
C LEU A 19 -3.53 -17.20 -26.23
N GLU A 20 -3.63 -17.12 -27.55
CA GLU A 20 -4.62 -17.91 -28.33
C GLU A 20 -4.39 -19.42 -28.15
N ARG A 21 -3.15 -19.87 -28.21
CA ARG A 21 -2.80 -21.29 -27.99
C ARG A 21 -3.02 -21.74 -26.57
N PHE A 22 -2.71 -20.90 -25.58
CA PHE A 22 -2.96 -21.18 -24.18
C PHE A 22 -4.45 -21.27 -23.84
N GLY A 23 -5.27 -20.41 -24.46
CA GLY A 23 -6.72 -20.45 -24.31
C GLY A 23 -7.38 -21.70 -24.93
N LEU A 24 -6.82 -22.21 -26.04
CA LEU A 24 -7.30 -23.41 -26.72
C LEU A 24 -6.96 -24.71 -25.92
N VAL A 25 -5.84 -24.75 -25.21
CA VAL A 25 -5.37 -25.96 -24.49
C VAL A 25 -5.86 -26.00 -23.04
N GLY A 26 -6.03 -24.86 -22.39
CA GLY A 26 -6.32 -24.79 -20.95
C GLY A 26 -7.58 -24.02 -20.57
N GLY A 27 -8.38 -23.62 -21.52
CA GLY A 27 -9.60 -22.83 -21.29
C GLY A 27 -9.32 -21.42 -20.75
N THR A 28 -10.41 -20.70 -20.44
CA THR A 28 -10.37 -19.30 -19.98
C THR A 28 -9.56 -19.09 -18.69
N THR A 29 -9.58 -20.06 -17.80
CA THR A 29 -8.85 -19.98 -16.50
C THR A 29 -7.34 -19.96 -16.71
N LEU A 30 -6.80 -20.82 -17.57
CA LEU A 30 -5.36 -20.89 -17.85
C LEU A 30 -4.90 -19.65 -18.63
N MET A 31 -5.74 -19.14 -19.53
CA MET A 31 -5.50 -17.89 -20.27
C MET A 31 -5.48 -16.69 -19.30
N MET A 32 -6.43 -16.60 -18.39
CA MET A 32 -6.47 -15.53 -17.37
C MET A 32 -5.26 -15.59 -16.44
N THR A 33 -4.85 -16.79 -16.02
CA THR A 33 -3.63 -16.99 -15.22
C THR A 33 -2.38 -16.55 -15.98
N ALA A 34 -2.27 -16.90 -17.27
CA ALA A 34 -1.17 -16.46 -18.11
C ALA A 34 -1.18 -14.94 -18.35
N MET A 35 -2.35 -14.34 -18.56
CA MET A 35 -2.51 -12.88 -18.69
C MET A 35 -2.15 -12.15 -17.38
N GLN A 36 -2.54 -12.72 -16.24
CA GLN A 36 -2.19 -12.18 -14.93
C GLN A 36 -0.69 -12.28 -14.67
N SER A 37 -0.06 -13.43 -14.99
CA SER A 37 1.38 -13.64 -14.85
C SER A 37 2.22 -12.73 -15.76
N MET A 38 1.67 -12.32 -16.89
CA MET A 38 2.30 -11.38 -17.83
C MET A 38 1.98 -9.91 -17.53
N GLY A 39 1.25 -9.61 -16.44
CA GLY A 39 0.84 -8.25 -16.10
C GLY A 39 -0.16 -7.61 -17.08
N LEU A 40 -0.83 -8.43 -17.89
CA LEU A 40 -1.79 -7.96 -18.91
C LEU A 40 -3.21 -7.78 -18.37
N LEU A 41 -3.50 -8.29 -17.16
CA LEU A 41 -4.75 -8.00 -16.46
C LEU A 41 -4.55 -6.79 -15.56
N ALA A 42 -5.49 -5.85 -15.64
CA ALA A 42 -5.57 -4.76 -14.68
C ALA A 42 -5.65 -5.34 -13.25
N GLN A 43 -5.03 -4.68 -12.28
CA GLN A 43 -5.17 -5.04 -10.86
C GLN A 43 -6.64 -4.95 -10.46
N GLN A 44 -7.34 -6.06 -10.49
CA GLN A 44 -8.66 -6.16 -9.90
C GLN A 44 -8.50 -6.78 -8.50
N ALA A 45 -9.04 -6.09 -7.51
CA ALA A 45 -9.20 -6.66 -6.18
C ALA A 45 -10.07 -7.93 -6.29
N ALA A 46 -9.76 -8.93 -5.47
CA ALA A 46 -10.59 -10.12 -5.41
C ALA A 46 -12.05 -9.75 -5.08
N PRO A 47 -13.03 -10.30 -5.75
CA PRO A 47 -14.42 -10.03 -5.43
C PRO A 47 -14.76 -10.57 -4.04
N LYS A 48 -15.65 -9.86 -3.33
CA LYS A 48 -16.16 -10.35 -2.04
C LYS A 48 -16.84 -11.71 -2.24
N PRO A 49 -16.48 -12.74 -1.44
CA PRO A 49 -17.06 -14.08 -1.58
C PRO A 49 -18.56 -14.04 -1.28
N ARG A 50 -19.32 -14.82 -2.06
CA ARG A 50 -20.76 -15.03 -1.84
C ARG A 50 -20.94 -16.32 -1.06
N LEU A 51 -21.10 -16.20 0.25
CA LEU A 51 -21.24 -17.34 1.15
C LEU A 51 -22.73 -17.62 1.41
N SER A 52 -23.11 -18.88 1.38
CA SER A 52 -24.50 -19.34 1.60
C SER A 52 -24.55 -20.39 2.72
N GLY A 53 -25.66 -20.47 3.41
CA GLY A 53 -25.84 -21.35 4.56
C GLY A 53 -25.63 -20.63 5.89
N ARG A 54 -25.92 -21.33 6.99
CA ARG A 54 -25.75 -20.82 8.35
C ARG A 54 -25.15 -21.90 9.25
N ALA A 55 -24.09 -21.55 9.95
CA ALA A 55 -23.40 -22.41 10.91
C ALA A 55 -23.76 -22.00 12.35
N ARG A 56 -24.94 -22.41 12.82
CA ARG A 56 -25.41 -22.09 14.18
C ARG A 56 -24.63 -22.88 15.23
N GLY A 57 -24.18 -22.18 16.28
CA GLY A 57 -23.53 -22.78 17.44
C GLY A 57 -22.05 -23.09 17.27
N THR A 58 -21.49 -22.96 16.06
CA THR A 58 -20.04 -23.09 15.84
C THR A 58 -19.31 -21.89 16.40
N LYS A 59 -18.38 -22.13 17.33
CA LYS A 59 -17.57 -21.09 18.00
C LYS A 59 -16.26 -20.83 17.25
N VAL A 60 -15.98 -19.57 16.97
CA VAL A 60 -14.74 -19.14 16.32
C VAL A 60 -14.05 -18.06 17.14
N ILE A 61 -12.83 -18.33 17.57
CA ILE A 61 -11.95 -17.28 18.13
C ILE A 61 -11.12 -16.67 17.00
N VAL A 62 -11.15 -15.33 16.91
CA VAL A 62 -10.31 -14.55 16.01
C VAL A 62 -9.26 -13.83 16.84
N LEU A 63 -7.99 -14.02 16.52
CA LEU A 63 -6.87 -13.41 17.22
C LEU A 63 -6.39 -12.17 16.46
N GLY A 64 -6.54 -11.01 17.09
CA GLY A 64 -6.20 -9.70 16.54
C GLY A 64 -7.41 -8.97 15.93
N ALA A 65 -7.70 -7.76 16.45
CA ALA A 65 -8.70 -6.83 15.92
C ALA A 65 -8.11 -5.86 14.87
N GLY A 66 -7.21 -6.34 14.01
CA GLY A 66 -6.78 -5.70 12.79
C GLY A 66 -7.87 -5.80 11.71
N ILE A 67 -7.67 -5.15 10.55
CA ILE A 67 -8.65 -5.17 9.46
C ILE A 67 -9.03 -6.60 9.06
N SER A 68 -8.07 -7.49 8.91
CA SER A 68 -8.32 -8.87 8.52
C SER A 68 -9.20 -9.62 9.54
N GLY A 69 -8.87 -9.52 10.85
CA GLY A 69 -9.63 -10.19 11.90
C GLY A 69 -11.04 -9.64 12.03
N MET A 70 -11.20 -8.33 11.92
CA MET A 70 -12.54 -7.72 11.97
C MET A 70 -13.36 -8.05 10.71
N THR A 71 -12.73 -8.13 9.53
CA THR A 71 -13.39 -8.62 8.31
C THR A 71 -13.88 -10.04 8.47
N ALA A 72 -13.01 -10.95 8.94
CA ALA A 72 -13.38 -12.34 9.17
C ALA A 72 -14.51 -12.47 10.20
N GLY A 73 -14.37 -11.78 11.35
CA GLY A 73 -15.39 -11.81 12.40
C GLY A 73 -16.74 -11.24 11.97
N TYR A 74 -16.72 -10.19 11.15
CA TYR A 74 -17.93 -9.56 10.63
C TYR A 74 -18.66 -10.46 9.64
N GLU A 75 -17.96 -11.07 8.69
CA GLU A 75 -18.59 -11.96 7.72
C GLU A 75 -19.04 -13.28 8.38
N LEU A 76 -18.25 -13.87 9.28
CA LEU A 76 -18.68 -15.05 10.05
C LEU A 76 -19.92 -14.76 10.91
N GLY A 77 -19.98 -13.58 11.54
CA GLY A 77 -21.15 -13.18 12.32
C GLY A 77 -22.45 -13.13 11.49
N LYS A 78 -22.38 -12.67 10.23
CA LYS A 78 -23.52 -12.71 9.28
C LYS A 78 -23.97 -14.14 8.97
N LEU A 79 -23.06 -15.10 8.97
CA LEU A 79 -23.32 -16.52 8.71
C LEU A 79 -23.80 -17.28 9.96
N GLY A 80 -23.94 -16.61 11.11
CA GLY A 80 -24.49 -17.16 12.34
C GLY A 80 -23.49 -17.89 13.24
N TYR A 81 -22.18 -17.71 13.03
CA TYR A 81 -21.16 -18.19 13.95
C TYR A 81 -21.16 -17.41 15.27
N ASP A 82 -20.82 -18.10 16.35
CA ASP A 82 -20.50 -17.49 17.65
C ASP A 82 -19.03 -17.02 17.60
N VAL A 83 -18.82 -15.74 17.28
CA VAL A 83 -17.50 -15.14 17.06
C VAL A 83 -17.03 -14.34 18.26
N ARG A 84 -15.81 -14.59 18.70
CA ARG A 84 -15.10 -13.77 19.67
C ARG A 84 -13.77 -13.29 19.11
N ILE A 85 -13.55 -11.96 19.05
CA ILE A 85 -12.31 -11.33 18.59
C ILE A 85 -11.50 -10.86 19.79
N ILE A 86 -10.23 -11.25 19.86
CA ILE A 86 -9.30 -10.95 20.96
C ILE A 86 -8.24 -9.96 20.46
N GLU A 87 -8.02 -8.87 21.17
CA GLU A 87 -7.00 -7.87 20.85
C GLU A 87 -6.17 -7.52 22.10
N ALA A 88 -4.86 -7.51 21.94
CA ALA A 88 -3.93 -7.21 23.04
C ALA A 88 -3.94 -5.74 23.45
N ARG A 89 -4.13 -4.83 22.49
CA ARG A 89 -4.17 -3.38 22.74
C ARG A 89 -5.53 -2.94 23.27
N ASP A 90 -5.56 -1.71 23.72
CA ASP A 90 -6.78 -0.99 24.13
C ASP A 90 -7.55 -0.36 22.95
N ARG A 91 -7.13 -0.65 21.71
CA ARG A 91 -7.72 -0.15 20.46
C ARG A 91 -7.79 -1.22 19.38
N VAL A 92 -8.74 -1.06 18.48
CA VAL A 92 -8.84 -1.84 17.24
C VAL A 92 -7.94 -1.27 16.12
N GLY A 93 -7.89 -1.96 15.00
CA GLY A 93 -7.30 -1.50 13.73
C GLY A 93 -5.89 -1.98 13.48
N GLY A 94 -5.19 -2.59 14.46
CA GLY A 94 -3.81 -3.02 14.29
C GLY A 94 -2.91 -1.86 13.86
N VAL A 95 -2.34 -1.94 12.64
CA VAL A 95 -1.51 -0.87 12.07
C VAL A 95 -2.31 0.32 11.53
N ASN A 96 -3.65 0.24 11.42
CA ASN A 96 -4.50 1.38 11.05
C ASN A 96 -4.72 2.27 12.28
N TRP A 97 -3.77 3.14 12.54
CA TRP A 97 -3.75 4.00 13.70
C TRP A 97 -3.54 5.46 13.32
N SER A 98 -4.55 6.29 13.60
CA SER A 98 -4.44 7.76 13.53
C SER A 98 -4.11 8.28 14.90
N VAL A 99 -2.90 8.77 15.06
CA VAL A 99 -2.37 9.28 16.32
C VAL A 99 -2.86 10.70 16.54
N ARG A 100 -3.47 10.96 17.69
CA ARG A 100 -4.03 12.26 18.11
C ARG A 100 -3.52 12.65 19.47
N ARG A 101 -3.84 13.88 19.91
CA ARG A 101 -3.54 14.36 21.27
C ARG A 101 -3.85 13.31 22.32
N GLY A 102 -2.92 13.12 23.25
CA GLY A 102 -3.02 12.18 24.36
C GLY A 102 -2.70 10.72 24.01
N ALA A 103 -2.55 10.38 22.71
CA ALA A 103 -2.11 9.04 22.33
C ALA A 103 -0.70 8.77 22.88
N THR A 104 -0.52 7.60 23.46
CA THR A 104 0.74 7.19 24.10
C THR A 104 1.16 5.81 23.61
N HIS A 105 2.43 5.60 23.41
CA HIS A 105 3.01 4.27 23.26
C HIS A 105 4.43 4.23 23.85
N THR A 106 4.83 3.03 24.25
CA THR A 106 6.20 2.71 24.65
C THR A 106 6.80 1.76 23.64
N GLU A 107 7.93 2.14 23.08
CA GLU A 107 8.71 1.27 22.17
C GLU A 107 9.28 0.08 22.95
N THR A 108 9.63 -1.00 22.24
CA THR A 108 10.30 -2.18 22.83
C THR A 108 11.65 -1.84 23.49
N THR A 109 12.22 -0.69 23.15
CA THR A 109 13.42 -0.12 23.78
C THR A 109 13.16 0.56 25.13
N GLY A 110 11.89 0.73 25.52
CA GLY A 110 11.48 1.40 26.75
C GLY A 110 11.20 2.90 26.58
N GLU A 111 11.48 3.50 25.43
CA GLU A 111 11.20 4.91 25.17
C GLU A 111 9.70 5.15 24.99
N THR A 112 9.14 6.09 25.73
CA THR A 112 7.71 6.42 25.70
C THR A 112 7.48 7.77 25.04
N GLN A 113 6.50 7.83 24.16
CA GLN A 113 6.05 9.07 23.52
C GLN A 113 4.60 9.37 23.90
N VAL A 114 4.30 10.66 24.10
CA VAL A 114 2.94 11.20 24.25
C VAL A 114 2.70 12.20 23.12
N CYS A 115 1.59 12.04 22.42
CA CYS A 115 1.22 12.95 21.33
C CYS A 115 0.65 14.26 21.89
N ASN A 116 1.31 15.38 21.58
CA ASN A 116 0.93 16.72 22.00
C ASN A 116 0.36 17.57 20.85
N PHE A 117 -0.16 16.94 19.81
CA PHE A 117 -0.83 17.69 18.73
C PHE A 117 -2.01 18.49 19.25
N ASP A 118 -2.32 19.59 18.59
CA ASP A 118 -3.52 20.36 18.87
C ASP A 118 -4.80 19.54 18.62
N GLU A 119 -5.90 19.96 19.22
CA GLU A 119 -7.20 19.30 19.06
C GLU A 119 -7.59 19.23 17.58
N GLY A 120 -8.10 18.09 17.13
CA GLY A 120 -8.45 17.83 15.74
C GLY A 120 -7.28 17.46 14.82
N MET A 121 -6.04 17.66 15.23
CA MET A 121 -4.83 17.29 14.48
C MET A 121 -4.50 15.81 14.65
N TYR A 122 -3.98 15.19 13.60
CA TYR A 122 -3.56 13.79 13.64
C TYR A 122 -2.50 13.46 12.59
N VAL A 123 -1.80 12.35 12.82
CA VAL A 123 -1.00 11.67 11.79
C VAL A 123 -1.43 10.21 11.66
N ASN A 124 -1.53 9.71 10.44
CA ASN A 124 -1.74 8.29 10.19
C ASN A 124 -0.41 7.53 10.31
N GLY A 125 -0.21 6.81 11.41
CA GLY A 125 1.02 6.07 11.70
C GLY A 125 1.21 4.82 10.84
N GLY A 126 0.13 4.29 10.23
CA GLY A 126 0.14 3.15 9.32
C GLY A 126 -0.35 3.51 7.92
N PRO A 127 -1.29 2.76 7.32
CA PRO A 127 -1.92 3.13 6.06
C PRO A 127 -2.50 4.55 6.13
N TRP A 128 -2.65 5.22 4.98
CA TRP A 128 -3.09 6.61 4.96
C TRP A 128 -3.90 6.99 3.71
N ARG A 129 -3.92 6.14 2.68
CA ARG A 129 -4.62 6.38 1.42
C ARG A 129 -5.27 5.10 0.89
N ILE A 130 -6.34 5.25 0.12
CA ILE A 130 -7.14 4.15 -0.44
C ILE A 130 -7.26 4.37 -1.95
N PRO A 131 -6.55 3.58 -2.79
CA PRO A 131 -6.73 3.62 -4.24
C PRO A 131 -8.14 3.17 -4.66
N HIS A 132 -8.61 3.61 -5.84
CA HIS A 132 -9.96 3.27 -6.34
C HIS A 132 -10.20 1.77 -6.54
N TRP A 133 -9.15 1.01 -6.81
CA TRP A 133 -9.22 -0.43 -7.01
C TRP A 133 -9.25 -1.24 -5.70
N HIS A 134 -9.15 -0.60 -4.54
CA HIS A 134 -9.38 -1.23 -3.23
C HIS A 134 -10.88 -1.43 -2.98
N THR A 135 -11.54 -2.20 -3.84
CA THR A 135 -13.00 -2.35 -3.86
C THR A 135 -13.57 -2.93 -2.58
N GLY A 136 -12.84 -3.82 -1.91
CA GLY A 136 -13.23 -4.38 -0.61
C GLY A 136 -13.21 -3.32 0.49
N VAL A 137 -12.13 -2.54 0.58
CA VAL A 137 -12.02 -1.44 1.56
C VAL A 137 -13.10 -0.39 1.33
N LEU A 138 -13.26 0.08 0.07
CA LEU A 138 -14.27 1.08 -0.29
C LEU A 138 -15.69 0.54 -0.07
N GLY A 139 -15.92 -0.74 -0.39
CA GLY A 139 -17.19 -1.41 -0.14
C GLY A 139 -17.58 -1.41 1.34
N TYR A 140 -16.63 -1.76 2.22
CA TYR A 140 -16.87 -1.70 3.66
C TYR A 140 -16.98 -0.28 4.20
N CYS A 141 -16.23 0.69 3.66
CA CYS A 141 -16.44 2.09 4.05
C CYS A 141 -17.90 2.50 3.81
N LYS A 142 -18.46 2.14 2.64
CA LYS A 142 -19.89 2.38 2.32
C LYS A 142 -20.82 1.60 3.25
N GLU A 143 -20.59 0.29 3.43
CA GLU A 143 -21.44 -0.61 4.23
C GLU A 143 -21.49 -0.19 5.70
N LEU A 144 -20.35 0.28 6.26
CA LEU A 144 -20.19 0.65 7.66
C LEU A 144 -20.37 2.15 7.94
N GLY A 145 -20.77 2.92 6.93
CA GLY A 145 -21.02 4.36 7.07
C GLY A 145 -19.77 5.18 7.43
N VAL A 146 -18.61 4.83 6.86
CA VAL A 146 -17.36 5.56 7.04
C VAL A 146 -17.24 6.62 5.95
N PRO A 147 -17.33 7.93 6.28
CA PRO A 147 -17.23 8.98 5.29
C PRO A 147 -15.81 9.06 4.73
N LEU A 148 -15.72 9.30 3.43
CA LEU A 148 -14.47 9.44 2.70
C LEU A 148 -14.32 10.85 2.13
N GLU A 149 -13.08 11.29 2.03
CA GLU A 149 -12.64 12.49 1.33
C GLU A 149 -11.54 12.17 0.34
N ILE A 150 -11.26 13.10 -0.57
CA ILE A 150 -10.19 12.95 -1.56
C ILE A 150 -8.84 13.06 -0.86
N PHE A 151 -7.96 12.10 -1.15
CA PHE A 151 -6.55 12.16 -0.85
C PHE A 151 -5.79 12.58 -2.13
N VAL A 152 -5.14 13.72 -2.10
CA VAL A 152 -4.31 14.23 -3.20
C VAL A 152 -2.96 13.53 -3.13
N ASN A 153 -2.77 12.55 -4.02
CA ASN A 153 -1.52 11.79 -4.08
C ASN A 153 -0.45 12.52 -4.91
N GLU A 154 -0.85 13.33 -5.89
CA GLU A 154 0.04 14.20 -6.66
C GLU A 154 -0.48 15.64 -6.65
N ALA A 155 0.40 16.59 -6.39
CA ALA A 155 0.14 18.02 -6.51
C ALA A 155 1.18 18.63 -7.46
N GLU A 156 0.71 19.26 -8.53
CA GLU A 156 1.57 19.84 -9.58
C GLU A 156 2.53 20.93 -9.05
N ALA A 157 2.18 21.54 -7.91
CA ALA A 157 3.02 22.51 -7.23
C ALA A 157 4.09 21.89 -6.32
N SER A 158 4.07 20.58 -6.07
CA SER A 158 5.09 19.88 -5.29
C SER A 158 6.46 19.96 -5.91
N TYR A 159 7.50 19.73 -5.10
CA TYR A 159 8.88 19.84 -5.55
C TYR A 159 9.53 18.48 -5.80
N PHE A 160 10.43 18.47 -6.79
CA PHE A 160 11.60 17.60 -6.84
C PHE A 160 12.78 18.33 -6.18
N TYR A 161 13.55 17.59 -5.38
CA TYR A 161 14.79 18.07 -4.79
C TYR A 161 15.75 16.87 -4.60
N TYR A 162 16.80 16.83 -5.38
CA TYR A 162 17.82 15.79 -5.28
C TYR A 162 19.18 16.42 -5.08
N GLU A 163 20.02 15.79 -4.27
CA GLU A 163 21.41 16.21 -4.04
C GLU A 163 22.38 15.03 -4.15
N GLY A 164 23.60 15.30 -4.56
CA GLY A 164 24.67 14.32 -4.73
C GLY A 164 25.50 14.54 -6.00
N ASP A 165 26.60 13.84 -6.10
CA ASP A 165 27.60 14.06 -7.15
C ASP A 165 27.13 13.77 -8.58
N ASN A 166 26.11 12.92 -8.74
CA ASN A 166 25.60 12.46 -10.04
C ASN A 166 24.30 13.14 -10.50
N ILE A 167 23.84 14.19 -9.82
CA ILE A 167 22.56 14.86 -10.13
C ILE A 167 22.70 15.88 -11.27
N GLY A 168 23.90 16.34 -11.57
CA GLY A 168 24.16 17.30 -12.63
C GLY A 168 23.68 18.72 -12.32
N PRO A 169 23.25 19.50 -13.36
CA PRO A 169 22.94 20.90 -13.19
C PRO A 169 21.79 21.20 -12.22
N LEU A 170 20.90 20.24 -11.99
CA LEU A 170 19.75 20.39 -11.07
C LEU A 170 20.05 19.99 -9.62
N ASN A 171 21.32 19.72 -9.29
CA ASN A 171 21.77 19.37 -7.96
C ASN A 171 21.40 20.45 -6.93
N GLY A 172 20.64 20.05 -5.89
CA GLY A 172 20.20 20.93 -4.81
C GLY A 172 19.19 22.01 -5.22
N GLN A 173 18.58 21.89 -6.40
CA GLN A 173 17.55 22.81 -6.87
C GLN A 173 16.13 22.28 -6.58
N ARG A 174 15.22 23.19 -6.22
CA ARG A 174 13.79 22.89 -6.12
C ARG A 174 13.14 23.06 -7.49
N VAL A 175 12.69 21.97 -8.10
CA VAL A 175 12.01 21.99 -9.40
C VAL A 175 10.58 21.51 -9.19
N ARG A 176 9.58 22.25 -9.70
CA ARG A 176 8.17 21.86 -9.55
C ARG A 176 7.84 20.60 -10.34
N LEU A 177 6.97 19.76 -9.81
CA LEU A 177 6.49 18.56 -10.51
C LEU A 177 5.92 18.90 -11.90
N ARG A 178 5.13 19.99 -12.00
CA ARG A 178 4.57 20.46 -13.28
C ARG A 178 5.65 20.85 -14.29
N GLU A 179 6.77 21.43 -13.84
CA GLU A 179 7.88 21.79 -14.72
C GLU A 179 8.54 20.55 -15.29
N VAL A 180 8.82 19.57 -14.43
CA VAL A 180 9.40 18.28 -14.86
C VAL A 180 8.47 17.56 -15.83
N LYS A 181 7.17 17.50 -15.54
CA LYS A 181 6.19 16.84 -16.44
C LYS A 181 6.08 17.54 -17.79
N ALA A 182 5.96 18.87 -17.78
CA ALA A 182 5.82 19.64 -19.00
C ALA A 182 7.08 19.57 -19.87
N ASP A 183 8.26 19.72 -19.27
CA ASP A 183 9.52 19.69 -20.02
C ASP A 183 9.81 18.27 -20.55
N MET A 184 9.55 17.22 -19.77
CA MET A 184 9.70 15.84 -20.24
C MET A 184 8.72 15.51 -21.39
N LEU A 185 7.48 15.97 -21.31
CA LEU A 185 6.49 15.78 -22.37
C LEU A 185 6.90 16.56 -23.62
N GLY A 186 7.24 17.85 -23.48
CA GLY A 186 7.63 18.71 -24.59
C GLY A 186 8.85 18.15 -25.34
N HIS A 187 9.92 17.83 -24.64
CA HIS A 187 11.10 17.21 -25.25
C HIS A 187 10.82 15.85 -25.89
N SER A 188 9.95 15.02 -25.29
CA SER A 188 9.57 13.74 -25.86
C SER A 188 8.80 13.93 -27.18
N CYS A 189 7.86 14.87 -27.21
CA CYS A 189 7.10 15.22 -28.41
C CYS A 189 8.01 15.80 -29.50
N GLU A 190 8.94 16.69 -29.15
CA GLU A 190 9.94 17.22 -30.08
C GLU A 190 10.77 16.11 -30.73
N LEU A 191 11.33 15.21 -29.93
CA LEU A 191 12.12 14.09 -30.45
C LEU A 191 11.32 13.20 -31.40
N LEU A 192 10.05 12.88 -31.05
CA LEU A 192 9.18 12.05 -31.88
C LEU A 192 8.76 12.77 -33.18
N ALA A 193 8.40 14.05 -33.13
CA ALA A 193 8.03 14.83 -34.31
C ALA A 193 9.19 14.89 -35.30
N LYS A 194 10.40 15.23 -34.82
CA LYS A 194 11.61 15.26 -35.66
C LYS A 194 12.00 13.89 -36.22
N ALA A 195 11.81 12.82 -35.45
CA ALA A 195 12.05 11.46 -35.92
C ALA A 195 11.09 11.06 -37.06
N LEU A 196 9.82 11.50 -36.99
CA LEU A 196 8.82 11.30 -38.04
C LEU A 196 9.14 12.10 -39.31
N ASP A 197 9.56 13.35 -39.16
CA ASP A 197 9.94 14.20 -40.29
C ASP A 197 11.14 13.62 -41.08
N HIS A 198 12.03 12.92 -40.39
CA HIS A 198 13.22 12.31 -41.00
C HIS A 198 13.05 10.82 -41.33
N ASP A 199 11.87 10.27 -41.27
CA ASP A 199 11.58 8.82 -41.52
C ASP A 199 12.48 7.87 -40.70
N LYS A 200 12.75 8.23 -39.42
CA LYS A 200 13.62 7.46 -38.54
C LYS A 200 12.89 6.42 -37.69
N LEU A 201 11.57 6.33 -37.79
CA LEU A 201 10.79 5.30 -37.10
C LEU A 201 10.59 4.11 -38.05
N ASP A 202 10.79 2.90 -37.51
CA ASP A 202 10.58 1.63 -38.23
C ASP A 202 9.11 1.19 -38.30
N THR A 203 8.20 1.98 -37.71
CA THR A 203 6.76 1.75 -37.71
C THR A 203 6.15 2.25 -39.02
N ALA A 204 5.51 1.33 -39.78
CA ALA A 204 4.80 1.70 -40.99
C ALA A 204 3.55 2.53 -40.67
N MET A 205 3.51 3.76 -41.18
CA MET A 205 2.37 4.68 -41.04
C MET A 205 1.95 5.20 -42.43
N SER A 206 0.64 5.41 -42.62
CA SER A 206 0.17 6.15 -43.79
C SER A 206 0.59 7.62 -43.70
N ALA A 207 0.65 8.31 -44.85
CA ALA A 207 0.96 9.75 -44.89
C ALA A 207 -0.03 10.56 -44.02
N ASP A 208 -1.32 10.23 -44.11
CA ASP A 208 -2.38 10.87 -43.30
C ASP A 208 -2.22 10.65 -41.82
N ASP A 209 -1.87 9.42 -41.39
CA ASP A 209 -1.66 9.14 -39.96
C ASP A 209 -0.42 9.81 -39.43
N LYS A 210 0.62 9.93 -40.26
CA LYS A 210 1.85 10.67 -39.93
C LYS A 210 1.54 12.16 -39.68
N GLU A 211 0.79 12.80 -40.59
CA GLU A 211 0.38 14.21 -40.43
C GLU A 211 -0.48 14.43 -39.17
N ARG A 212 -1.47 13.54 -38.95
CA ARG A 212 -2.30 13.59 -37.75
C ARG A 212 -1.48 13.41 -36.46
N PHE A 213 -0.51 12.50 -36.49
CA PHE A 213 0.33 12.24 -35.31
C PHE A 213 1.31 13.39 -35.06
N VAL A 214 1.91 13.97 -36.08
CA VAL A 214 2.73 15.20 -35.95
C VAL A 214 1.88 16.33 -35.37
N THR A 215 0.67 16.55 -35.89
CA THR A 215 -0.26 17.54 -35.35
C THR A 215 -0.58 17.29 -33.87
N PHE A 216 -0.80 16.04 -33.47
CA PHE A 216 -0.99 15.66 -32.08
C PHE A 216 0.25 16.00 -31.23
N LEU A 217 1.46 15.63 -31.67
CA LEU A 217 2.70 15.90 -30.95
C LEU A 217 2.98 17.40 -30.80
N VAL A 218 2.71 18.18 -31.84
CA VAL A 218 2.86 19.66 -31.80
C VAL A 218 1.92 20.25 -30.74
N ASN A 219 0.67 19.81 -30.72
CA ASN A 219 -0.32 20.32 -29.76
C ASN A 219 0.00 19.88 -28.31
N GLU A 220 0.25 18.58 -28.09
CA GLU A 220 0.54 18.04 -26.75
C GLU A 220 1.87 18.55 -26.19
N GLY A 221 2.90 18.62 -27.02
CA GLY A 221 4.22 19.10 -26.64
C GLY A 221 4.36 20.62 -26.63
N TYR A 222 3.35 21.37 -27.10
CA TYR A 222 3.45 22.82 -27.31
C TYR A 222 4.67 23.18 -28.16
N LEU A 223 4.87 22.43 -29.24
CA LEU A 223 5.99 22.65 -30.15
C LEU A 223 5.73 23.84 -31.09
N ASP A 224 6.78 24.45 -31.55
CA ASP A 224 6.69 25.41 -32.64
C ASP A 224 6.26 24.71 -33.94
N ASN A 225 5.33 25.30 -34.68
CA ASN A 225 4.78 24.69 -35.91
C ASN A 225 5.79 24.62 -37.06
N ALA A 226 6.84 25.45 -37.06
CA ALA A 226 7.78 25.56 -38.17
C ALA A 226 8.96 24.59 -38.03
N ASP A 227 9.49 24.44 -36.82
CA ASP A 227 10.71 23.70 -36.55
C ASP A 227 10.52 22.53 -35.55
N HIS A 228 9.29 22.35 -35.06
CA HIS A 228 8.91 21.36 -34.06
C HIS A 228 9.78 21.38 -32.79
N VAL A 229 10.33 22.55 -32.44
CA VAL A 229 11.13 22.73 -31.23
C VAL A 229 10.21 22.99 -30.05
N TYR A 230 10.48 22.31 -28.92
CA TYR A 230 9.78 22.56 -27.67
C TYR A 230 10.12 23.95 -27.14
N LYS A 231 9.10 24.72 -26.91
CA LYS A 231 9.18 26.05 -26.30
C LYS A 231 8.32 26.09 -25.04
N LYS A 232 8.54 27.13 -24.23
CA LYS A 232 7.79 27.38 -23.01
C LYS A 232 6.28 27.41 -23.27
N ASN A 233 5.51 26.72 -22.42
CA ASN A 233 4.04 26.79 -22.39
C ASN A 233 3.51 27.34 -21.06
N SER A 234 2.26 27.81 -21.05
CA SER A 234 1.62 28.39 -19.86
C SER A 234 1.38 27.36 -18.74
N GLY A 235 1.18 26.09 -19.08
CA GLY A 235 0.94 25.01 -18.12
C GLY A 235 2.18 24.66 -17.29
N ARG A 236 3.37 24.86 -17.86
CA ARG A 236 4.64 24.66 -17.18
C ARG A 236 4.85 25.66 -16.02
N GLY A 237 4.45 26.89 -16.22
CA GLY A 237 4.69 27.99 -15.29
C GLY A 237 5.85 28.90 -15.71
N PRO A 238 6.33 29.77 -14.80
CA PRO A 238 7.39 30.74 -15.10
C PRO A 238 8.75 30.07 -15.33
N GLY A 239 9.65 30.78 -15.99
CA GLY A 239 11.01 30.31 -16.30
C GLY A 239 11.13 29.65 -17.68
N ASP A 240 12.34 29.33 -18.08
CA ASP A 240 12.62 28.64 -19.33
C ASP A 240 12.59 27.11 -19.10
N PRO A 241 12.34 26.28 -20.14
CA PRO A 241 12.39 24.84 -20.03
C PRO A 241 13.75 24.35 -19.53
N HIS A 242 13.73 23.32 -18.68
CA HIS A 242 14.94 22.60 -18.31
C HIS A 242 15.41 21.73 -19.49
N ASP A 243 16.72 21.64 -19.68
CA ASP A 243 17.28 20.76 -20.70
C ASP A 243 16.92 19.30 -20.44
N LEU A 244 16.56 18.57 -21.49
CA LEU A 244 16.27 17.12 -21.40
C LEU A 244 17.40 16.35 -20.73
N SER A 245 18.66 16.64 -21.10
CA SER A 245 19.84 16.01 -20.50
C SER A 245 19.93 16.24 -18.99
N ALA A 246 19.63 17.46 -18.52
CA ALA A 246 19.64 17.79 -17.10
C ALA A 246 18.54 17.04 -16.32
N LEU A 247 17.32 16.92 -16.89
CA LEU A 247 16.22 16.19 -16.29
C LEU A 247 16.50 14.66 -16.19
N LEU A 248 17.09 14.09 -17.24
CA LEU A 248 17.48 12.70 -17.27
C LEU A 248 18.62 12.39 -16.29
N GLN A 249 19.64 13.24 -16.24
CA GLN A 249 20.77 13.11 -15.32
C GLN A 249 20.31 13.22 -13.85
N ALA A 250 19.43 14.16 -13.54
CA ALA A 250 18.85 14.29 -12.21
C ALA A 250 17.97 13.09 -11.80
N GLY A 251 17.54 12.27 -12.76
CA GLY A 251 16.67 11.13 -12.54
C GLY A 251 15.21 11.48 -12.20
N PHE A 252 14.80 12.73 -12.40
CA PHE A 252 13.44 13.19 -12.11
C PHE A 252 12.39 12.45 -12.96
N ALA A 253 12.72 12.20 -14.24
CA ALA A 253 11.85 11.43 -15.14
C ALA A 253 11.46 10.05 -14.60
N ASN A 254 12.35 9.39 -13.85
CA ASN A 254 12.09 8.08 -13.27
C ASN A 254 11.04 8.10 -12.14
N ARG A 255 10.67 9.27 -11.65
CA ARG A 255 9.68 9.47 -10.58
C ARG A 255 8.34 10.01 -11.08
N ILE A 256 8.25 10.42 -12.35
CA ILE A 256 6.97 10.73 -12.97
C ILE A 256 6.19 9.42 -13.07
N ARG A 257 5.15 9.31 -12.24
CA ARG A 257 4.35 8.10 -12.18
C ARG A 257 3.44 8.02 -13.40
N SER A 258 3.50 6.89 -14.08
CA SER A 258 2.62 6.58 -15.21
C SER A 258 1.24 6.17 -14.72
N VAL A 259 0.22 6.44 -15.53
CA VAL A 259 -1.13 5.86 -15.36
C VAL A 259 -1.13 4.34 -15.32
N MET A 260 -0.06 3.69 -15.79
CA MET A 260 0.16 2.25 -15.73
C MET A 260 0.57 1.76 -14.33
N ASP A 261 1.00 2.65 -13.45
CA ASP A 261 1.30 2.33 -12.05
C ASP A 261 0.09 2.66 -11.18
N GLY A 262 -0.60 1.63 -10.71
CA GLY A 262 -1.77 1.79 -9.83
C GLY A 262 -1.49 2.57 -8.53
N THR A 263 -0.22 2.67 -8.11
CA THR A 263 0.20 3.48 -6.96
C THR A 263 0.43 4.96 -7.29
N GLY A 264 0.56 5.28 -8.60
CA GLY A 264 0.75 6.64 -9.12
C GLY A 264 -0.54 7.42 -9.37
N GLN A 265 -1.68 6.85 -9.05
CA GLN A 265 -2.99 7.47 -9.21
C GLN A 265 -3.06 8.82 -8.48
N ALA A 266 -3.34 9.91 -9.22
CA ALA A 266 -3.32 11.26 -8.66
C ALA A 266 -4.35 11.49 -7.56
N PRO A 267 -5.67 11.22 -7.73
CA PRO A 267 -6.63 11.22 -6.65
C PRO A 267 -6.78 9.81 -6.06
N MET A 268 -6.76 9.71 -4.75
CA MET A 268 -7.13 8.54 -3.97
C MET A 268 -8.20 8.93 -2.95
N PHE A 269 -8.51 8.07 -2.01
CA PHE A 269 -9.42 8.36 -0.92
C PHE A 269 -8.73 8.21 0.43
N GLN A 270 -9.28 8.88 1.44
CA GLN A 270 -8.98 8.66 2.85
C GLN A 270 -10.26 8.81 3.68
N PRO A 271 -10.40 8.12 4.83
CA PRO A 271 -11.49 8.38 5.76
C PRO A 271 -11.37 9.78 6.36
N VAL A 272 -12.48 10.52 6.39
CA VAL A 272 -12.54 11.81 7.06
C VAL A 272 -12.13 11.66 8.52
N GLY A 273 -11.21 12.50 8.97
CA GLY A 273 -10.70 12.51 10.35
C GLY A 273 -9.70 11.41 10.70
N GLY A 274 -9.20 10.64 9.71
CA GLY A 274 -8.11 9.68 9.89
C GLY A 274 -8.45 8.25 9.55
N ILE A 275 -7.40 7.47 9.22
CA ILE A 275 -7.52 6.10 8.70
C ILE A 275 -8.17 5.13 9.70
N ASP A 276 -8.05 5.39 11.00
CA ASP A 276 -8.62 4.54 12.06
C ASP A 276 -10.16 4.61 12.13
N ASN A 277 -10.79 5.54 11.41
CA ASN A 277 -12.26 5.55 11.27
C ASN A 277 -12.76 4.37 10.44
N PHE A 278 -11.94 3.79 9.57
CA PHE A 278 -12.27 2.55 8.88
C PHE A 278 -12.41 1.37 9.86
N PRO A 279 -11.39 0.98 10.66
CA PRO A 279 -11.56 -0.06 11.68
C PRO A 279 -12.62 0.27 12.74
N LYS A 280 -12.82 1.53 13.11
CA LYS A 280 -13.89 1.94 14.02
C LYS A 280 -15.29 1.68 13.43
N GLY A 281 -15.44 1.70 12.10
CA GLY A 281 -16.66 1.24 11.42
C GLY A 281 -16.97 -0.22 11.74
N PHE A 282 -16.01 -1.10 11.60
CA PHE A 282 -16.14 -2.50 12.02
C PHE A 282 -16.40 -2.65 13.52
N GLN A 283 -15.70 -1.88 14.35
CA GLN A 283 -15.89 -1.94 15.81
C GLN A 283 -17.34 -1.63 16.21
N ARG A 284 -17.96 -0.62 15.59
CA ARG A 284 -19.38 -0.31 15.83
C ARG A 284 -20.30 -1.45 15.43
N ALA A 285 -20.01 -2.12 14.31
CA ALA A 285 -20.84 -3.21 13.80
C ALA A 285 -20.64 -4.54 14.57
N LEU A 286 -19.47 -4.79 15.10
CA LEU A 286 -19.11 -6.01 15.84
C LEU A 286 -19.47 -5.92 17.34
N GLY A 287 -19.45 -4.72 17.90
CA GLY A 287 -19.85 -4.47 19.29
C GLY A 287 -19.09 -5.30 20.31
N ASP A 288 -19.81 -6.04 21.11
CA ASP A 288 -19.36 -6.89 22.21
C ASP A 288 -18.54 -8.13 21.77
N LYS A 289 -18.56 -8.45 20.48
CA LYS A 289 -17.73 -9.54 19.94
C LYS A 289 -16.23 -9.27 20.03
N ILE A 290 -15.81 -7.99 20.22
CA ILE A 290 -14.42 -7.58 20.37
C ILE A 290 -14.08 -7.42 21.85
N THR A 291 -13.05 -8.11 22.31
CA THR A 291 -12.49 -7.94 23.67
C THR A 291 -11.07 -7.37 23.55
N LEU A 292 -10.89 -6.16 24.04
CA LEU A 292 -9.60 -5.45 24.06
C LEU A 292 -8.82 -5.78 25.34
N GLY A 293 -7.51 -5.56 25.33
CA GLY A 293 -6.63 -5.73 26.48
C GLY A 293 -6.36 -7.20 26.84
N LEU A 294 -6.49 -8.12 25.88
CA LEU A 294 -6.19 -9.53 26.07
C LEU A 294 -5.04 -9.98 25.16
N GLU A 295 -3.87 -10.16 25.74
CA GLU A 295 -2.67 -10.70 25.08
C GLU A 295 -2.77 -12.22 24.95
N VAL A 296 -2.57 -12.75 23.75
CA VAL A 296 -2.51 -14.20 23.48
C VAL A 296 -1.14 -14.72 23.91
N LEU A 297 -1.13 -15.70 24.82
CA LEU A 297 0.10 -16.35 25.29
C LEU A 297 0.33 -17.73 24.68
N GLN A 298 -0.75 -18.46 24.40
CA GLN A 298 -0.67 -19.83 23.92
C GLN A 298 -1.89 -20.16 23.06
N VAL A 299 -1.69 -20.96 22.00
CA VAL A 299 -2.76 -21.52 21.17
C VAL A 299 -2.49 -23.01 20.96
N LYS A 300 -3.39 -23.86 21.40
CA LYS A 300 -3.30 -25.33 21.24
C LYS A 300 -4.57 -25.86 20.60
N GLN A 301 -4.40 -26.67 19.59
CA GLN A 301 -5.49 -27.35 18.92
C GLN A 301 -5.43 -28.87 19.18
N THR A 302 -6.60 -29.48 19.18
CA THR A 302 -6.81 -30.93 19.15
C THR A 302 -7.65 -31.27 17.91
N ASP A 303 -8.03 -32.53 17.74
CA ASP A 303 -8.97 -32.91 16.67
C ASP A 303 -10.39 -32.39 16.94
N GLN A 304 -10.70 -31.94 18.16
CA GLN A 304 -12.03 -31.53 18.58
C GLN A 304 -12.18 -30.00 18.76
N ASP A 305 -11.15 -29.32 19.27
CA ASP A 305 -11.23 -27.93 19.71
C ASP A 305 -9.92 -27.16 19.52
N VAL A 306 -9.99 -25.87 19.79
CA VAL A 306 -8.83 -24.97 19.95
C VAL A 306 -8.94 -24.30 21.33
N LYS A 307 -7.86 -24.33 22.09
CA LYS A 307 -7.70 -23.63 23.37
C LYS A 307 -6.72 -22.50 23.26
N VAL A 308 -7.11 -21.33 23.75
CA VAL A 308 -6.31 -20.11 23.71
C VAL A 308 -6.15 -19.59 25.13
N VAL A 309 -4.90 -19.54 25.60
CA VAL A 309 -4.56 -18.88 26.87
C VAL A 309 -4.28 -17.43 26.62
N VAL A 310 -5.01 -16.55 27.28
CA VAL A 310 -4.88 -15.10 27.19
C VAL A 310 -4.54 -14.49 28.54
N LYS A 311 -3.87 -13.33 28.53
CA LYS A 311 -3.53 -12.53 29.72
C LYS A 311 -4.17 -11.15 29.57
N ASN A 312 -4.92 -10.72 30.57
CA ASN A 312 -5.37 -9.34 30.64
C ASN A 312 -4.17 -8.40 30.83
N THR A 313 -3.97 -7.47 29.91
CA THR A 313 -2.78 -6.61 29.88
C THR A 313 -2.71 -5.62 31.03
N ARG A 314 -3.85 -5.27 31.66
CA ARG A 314 -3.90 -4.39 32.84
C ARG A 314 -3.75 -5.13 34.17
N THR A 315 -4.46 -6.26 34.30
CA THR A 315 -4.54 -6.97 35.60
C THR A 315 -3.53 -8.10 35.71
N GLY A 316 -2.96 -8.57 34.59
CA GLY A 316 -2.10 -9.75 34.54
C GLY A 316 -2.83 -11.07 34.66
N VAL A 317 -4.13 -11.08 34.90
CA VAL A 317 -4.94 -12.31 35.08
C VAL A 317 -4.96 -13.11 33.79
N LYS A 318 -4.66 -14.40 33.91
CA LYS A 318 -4.72 -15.38 32.80
C LYS A 318 -6.06 -16.10 32.80
N GLN A 319 -6.56 -16.41 31.61
CA GLN A 319 -7.74 -17.25 31.40
C GLN A 319 -7.57 -18.11 30.16
N GLU A 320 -8.22 -19.27 30.13
CA GLU A 320 -8.31 -20.12 28.95
C GLU A 320 -9.67 -19.92 28.28
N LEU A 321 -9.64 -19.82 26.94
CA LEU A 321 -10.81 -19.72 26.08
C LEU A 321 -10.80 -20.91 25.14
N ALA A 322 -11.99 -21.51 24.88
CA ALA A 322 -12.14 -22.64 23.97
C ALA A 322 -13.10 -22.29 22.82
N ALA A 323 -12.81 -22.80 21.63
CA ALA A 323 -13.65 -22.70 20.45
C ALA A 323 -13.46 -23.89 19.51
N ASP A 324 -14.36 -24.04 18.55
CA ASP A 324 -14.26 -25.11 17.54
C ASP A 324 -13.14 -24.80 16.52
N TYR A 325 -12.92 -23.52 16.21
CA TYR A 325 -11.90 -23.05 15.26
C TYR A 325 -11.25 -21.76 15.72
N CYS A 326 -10.05 -21.50 15.19
CA CYS A 326 -9.29 -20.27 15.41
C CYS A 326 -8.86 -19.65 14.08
N ILE A 327 -9.09 -18.34 13.90
CA ILE A 327 -8.48 -17.55 12.83
C ILE A 327 -7.43 -16.62 13.46
N SER A 328 -6.15 -16.91 13.24
CA SER A 328 -5.06 -16.07 13.72
C SER A 328 -4.75 -14.96 12.71
N CYS A 329 -5.16 -13.75 13.02
CA CYS A 329 -4.84 -12.54 12.27
C CYS A 329 -3.69 -11.73 12.91
N LEU A 330 -2.92 -12.38 13.79
CA LEU A 330 -1.72 -11.82 14.39
C LEU A 330 -0.62 -11.65 13.33
N PRO A 331 0.24 -10.62 13.44
CA PRO A 331 1.44 -10.54 12.62
C PRO A 331 2.28 -11.82 12.74
N LEU A 332 2.85 -12.29 11.63
CA LEU A 332 3.66 -13.52 11.67
C LEU A 332 4.93 -13.38 12.51
N THR A 333 5.41 -12.14 12.71
CA THR A 333 6.47 -11.80 13.69
C THR A 333 6.08 -12.19 15.12
N ILE A 334 4.81 -12.09 15.45
CA ILE A 334 4.26 -12.50 16.77
C ILE A 334 4.03 -14.01 16.78
N VAL A 335 3.40 -14.56 15.73
CA VAL A 335 3.13 -16.01 15.63
C VAL A 335 4.41 -16.84 15.69
N SER A 336 5.52 -16.34 15.11
CA SER A 336 6.81 -17.04 15.11
C SER A 336 7.40 -17.29 16.49
N ASN A 337 7.00 -16.49 17.49
CA ASN A 337 7.45 -16.56 18.89
C ASN A 337 6.34 -17.01 19.86
N LEU A 338 5.14 -17.28 19.34
CA LEU A 338 4.00 -17.72 20.14
C LEU A 338 4.09 -19.23 20.42
N ASP A 339 3.67 -19.65 21.61
CA ASP A 339 3.48 -21.08 21.91
C ASP A 339 2.22 -21.60 21.21
N ILE A 340 2.41 -22.00 19.94
CA ILE A 340 1.35 -22.45 19.05
C ILE A 340 1.72 -23.80 18.40
N ASN A 341 0.81 -24.78 18.40
CA ASN A 341 1.06 -26.11 17.84
C ASN A 341 0.65 -26.23 16.36
N LEU A 342 1.24 -25.38 15.52
CA LEU A 342 1.17 -25.51 14.07
C LEU A 342 2.04 -26.67 13.57
N SER A 343 1.72 -27.20 12.39
CA SER A 343 2.57 -28.19 11.72
C SER A 343 3.98 -27.64 11.45
N PRO A 344 5.01 -28.48 11.40
CA PRO A 344 6.38 -28.04 11.11
C PRO A 344 6.49 -27.27 9.80
N THR A 345 5.74 -27.66 8.77
CA THR A 345 5.70 -27.00 7.46
C THR A 345 5.17 -25.57 7.57
N THR A 346 4.02 -25.39 8.23
CA THR A 346 3.41 -24.07 8.46
C THR A 346 4.32 -23.18 9.32
N LEU A 347 4.88 -23.72 10.40
CA LEU A 347 5.77 -22.97 11.28
C LEU A 347 7.05 -22.51 10.55
N THR A 348 7.60 -23.36 9.67
CA THR A 348 8.73 -23.01 8.81
C THR A 348 8.37 -21.84 7.88
N ALA A 349 7.20 -21.88 7.23
CA ALA A 349 6.72 -20.82 6.37
C ALA A 349 6.48 -19.50 7.14
N VAL A 350 5.94 -19.58 8.36
CA VAL A 350 5.78 -18.42 9.28
C VAL A 350 7.13 -17.76 9.55
N LYS A 351 8.13 -18.54 9.99
CA LYS A 351 9.47 -18.04 10.34
C LYS A 351 10.25 -17.52 9.13
N ALA A 352 10.00 -18.07 7.95
CA ALA A 352 10.63 -17.64 6.70
C ALA A 352 9.98 -16.39 6.08
N THR A 353 8.90 -15.86 6.67
CA THR A 353 8.23 -14.67 6.13
C THR A 353 8.91 -13.40 6.65
N PRO A 354 9.62 -12.65 5.79
CA PRO A 354 10.25 -11.41 6.20
C PRO A 354 9.21 -10.32 6.40
N TYR A 355 9.45 -9.44 7.37
CA TYR A 355 8.64 -8.23 7.60
C TYR A 355 9.47 -6.98 7.34
N SER A 356 8.87 -6.03 6.64
CA SER A 356 9.47 -4.73 6.43
C SER A 356 9.37 -3.88 7.70
N PRO A 357 10.47 -3.27 8.12
CA PRO A 357 10.41 -2.14 9.00
C PRO A 357 9.74 -0.99 8.25
N SER A 358 8.79 -0.33 8.87
CA SER A 358 8.17 0.87 8.33
C SER A 358 7.89 1.85 9.44
N ALA A 359 8.21 3.10 9.17
CA ALA A 359 8.09 4.15 10.15
C ALA A 359 7.45 5.40 9.56
N LYS A 360 6.72 6.13 10.38
CA LYS A 360 6.15 7.42 10.04
C LYS A 360 6.36 8.42 11.16
N MET A 361 6.52 9.70 10.77
CA MET A 361 6.58 10.82 11.69
C MET A 361 5.67 11.93 11.21
N GLY A 362 4.73 12.35 12.06
CA GLY A 362 3.96 13.56 11.86
C GLY A 362 4.66 14.75 12.48
N LEU A 363 4.70 15.86 11.77
CA LEU A 363 5.22 17.14 12.23
C LEU A 363 4.09 18.16 12.22
N GLN A 364 3.65 18.60 13.38
CA GLN A 364 2.69 19.72 13.49
C GLN A 364 3.44 21.04 13.29
N MET A 365 2.87 21.89 12.44
CA MET A 365 3.39 23.21 12.09
C MET A 365 2.49 24.31 12.62
N LYS A 366 3.09 25.44 13.02
CA LYS A 366 2.39 26.64 13.53
C LYS A 366 1.48 27.28 12.50
N ARG A 367 1.82 27.14 11.19
CA ARG A 367 1.01 27.56 10.06
C ARG A 367 1.19 26.60 8.88
N ARG A 368 0.32 26.69 7.92
CA ARG A 368 0.36 25.88 6.69
C ARG A 368 1.25 26.54 5.63
N PHE A 369 2.55 26.71 5.94
CA PHE A 369 3.52 27.40 5.07
C PHE A 369 3.60 26.81 3.66
N TRP A 370 3.41 25.51 3.50
CA TRP A 370 3.38 24.85 2.20
C TRP A 370 2.22 25.32 1.31
N GLU A 371 1.07 25.73 1.90
CA GLU A 371 -0.05 26.34 1.18
C GLU A 371 0.17 27.83 0.96
N GLU A 372 0.61 28.54 2.00
CA GLU A 372 0.73 29.99 1.98
C GLU A 372 1.91 30.46 1.11
N ASP A 373 3.09 29.85 1.28
CA ASP A 373 4.32 30.27 0.60
C ASP A 373 4.50 29.52 -0.74
N ASP A 374 4.24 28.20 -0.76
CA ASP A 374 4.58 27.31 -1.87
C ASP A 374 3.38 26.92 -2.75
N ARG A 375 2.15 27.20 -2.33
CA ARG A 375 0.90 26.84 -3.01
C ARG A 375 0.74 25.34 -3.24
N ILE A 376 1.21 24.52 -2.30
CA ILE A 376 1.11 23.06 -2.33
C ILE A 376 -0.14 22.64 -1.55
N PHE A 377 -1.03 21.87 -2.19
CA PHE A 377 -2.28 21.37 -1.60
C PHE A 377 -2.31 19.86 -1.71
N GLY A 378 -1.82 19.16 -0.66
CA GLY A 378 -1.60 17.71 -0.69
C GLY A 378 -0.38 17.31 -1.53
N GLY A 379 -0.28 16.03 -1.90
CA GLY A 379 0.84 15.50 -2.68
C GLY A 379 2.10 15.24 -1.86
N HIS A 380 3.19 14.97 -2.57
CA HIS A 380 4.46 14.54 -2.00
C HIS A 380 5.62 15.42 -2.43
N LEU A 381 6.60 15.57 -1.56
CA LEU A 381 7.94 16.02 -1.94
C LEU A 381 8.71 14.81 -2.49
N TYR A 382 9.26 14.94 -3.69
CA TYR A 382 10.09 13.94 -4.33
C TYR A 382 11.56 14.26 -4.09
N SER A 383 12.23 13.45 -3.24
CA SER A 383 13.63 13.69 -2.91
C SER A 383 14.40 12.39 -2.68
N ASN A 384 15.73 12.49 -2.70
CA ASN A 384 16.64 11.44 -2.22
C ASN A 384 17.14 11.70 -0.80
N LEU A 385 16.55 12.65 -0.09
CA LEU A 385 16.91 12.98 1.29
C LEU A 385 16.54 11.84 2.25
N PRO A 386 17.32 11.66 3.33
CA PRO A 386 17.19 10.50 4.21
C PRO A 386 16.03 10.59 5.21
N PHE A 387 14.85 10.98 4.75
CA PHE A 387 13.58 10.90 5.46
C PHE A 387 12.52 10.09 4.66
N GLY A 388 12.89 9.54 3.50
CA GLY A 388 11.99 8.77 2.65
C GLY A 388 10.93 9.63 1.97
N GLU A 389 9.65 9.23 2.11
CA GLU A 389 8.54 10.01 1.54
C GLU A 389 8.13 11.10 2.53
N PHE A 390 7.98 12.31 2.01
CA PHE A 390 7.49 13.48 2.73
C PHE A 390 6.19 13.93 2.06
N SER A 391 5.12 14.16 2.85
CA SER A 391 3.81 14.43 2.26
C SER A 391 3.05 15.52 2.98
N TYR A 392 2.36 16.31 2.19
CA TYR A 392 1.51 17.39 2.69
C TYR A 392 0.09 16.86 2.94
N PRO A 393 -0.58 17.34 4.00
CA PRO A 393 -1.91 16.84 4.34
C PRO A 393 -2.95 17.18 3.26
N SER A 394 -3.82 16.19 2.97
CA SER A 394 -4.96 16.35 2.05
C SER A 394 -6.26 16.68 2.78
N ASN A 395 -6.15 17.32 3.94
CA ASN A 395 -7.28 17.74 4.77
C ASN A 395 -7.02 19.09 5.42
N GLY A 396 -8.06 19.73 5.93
CA GLY A 396 -7.95 20.98 6.67
C GLY A 396 -7.36 22.14 5.86
N TYR A 397 -7.56 22.15 4.54
CA TYR A 397 -7.10 23.22 3.65
C TYR A 397 -7.54 24.60 4.16
N PHE A 398 -6.66 25.59 3.97
CA PHE A 398 -6.85 26.97 4.43
C PHE A 398 -7.03 27.13 5.95
N GLY A 399 -6.79 26.07 6.72
CA GLY A 399 -6.75 26.15 8.17
C GLY A 399 -5.45 26.80 8.68
N ASN A 400 -5.45 27.17 9.97
CA ASN A 400 -4.28 27.83 10.56
C ASN A 400 -3.06 26.92 10.67
N LYS A 401 -3.27 25.65 11.08
CA LYS A 401 -2.22 24.67 11.35
C LYS A 401 -2.43 23.38 10.53
N GLY A 402 -1.46 22.51 10.54
CA GLY A 402 -1.56 21.20 9.95
C GLY A 402 -0.43 20.27 10.36
N VAL A 403 -0.61 18.97 10.10
CA VAL A 403 0.41 17.95 10.36
C VAL A 403 0.93 17.43 9.03
N ILE A 404 2.21 17.71 8.76
CA ILE A 404 2.94 17.14 7.63
C ILE A 404 3.37 15.72 7.99
N LEU A 405 3.28 14.77 7.07
CA LEU A 405 4.01 13.52 7.17
C LEU A 405 5.47 13.80 6.77
N GLY A 406 6.31 14.12 7.78
CA GLY A 406 7.69 14.53 7.57
C GLY A 406 8.67 13.38 7.33
N PHE A 407 8.23 12.15 7.59
CA PHE A 407 9.03 10.95 7.42
C PHE A 407 8.12 9.76 7.10
N TYR A 408 8.45 9.06 6.04
CA TYR A 408 7.91 7.73 5.76
C TYR A 408 9.02 6.87 5.15
N GLY A 409 9.62 6.06 5.99
CA GLY A 409 10.76 5.21 5.64
C GLY A 409 10.43 3.72 5.73
N ASN A 410 11.08 2.97 4.85
CA ASN A 410 11.21 1.52 4.88
C ASN A 410 12.68 1.17 5.12
N GLY A 411 13.08 -0.07 5.09
CA GLY A 411 14.38 -0.61 5.50
C GLY A 411 15.68 0.15 5.17
N GLN A 412 15.64 1.17 4.31
CA GLN A 412 16.79 2.05 4.01
C GLN A 412 17.15 3.01 5.17
N MET A 413 16.34 3.04 6.22
CA MET A 413 16.40 4.02 7.30
C MET A 413 16.89 3.41 8.63
N ALA A 414 17.63 2.32 8.58
CA ALA A 414 18.10 1.59 9.77
C ALA A 414 18.87 2.50 10.77
N GLY A 415 19.59 3.50 10.28
CA GLY A 415 20.27 4.49 11.12
C GLY A 415 19.30 5.31 11.96
N VAL A 416 18.19 5.78 11.37
CA VAL A 416 17.19 6.62 12.05
C VAL A 416 16.39 5.82 13.08
N VAL A 417 16.10 4.56 12.81
CA VAL A 417 15.35 3.67 13.72
C VAL A 417 16.02 3.58 15.09
N ASN A 418 17.34 3.54 15.13
CA ASN A 418 18.09 3.38 16.37
C ASN A 418 18.37 4.68 17.13
N MET A 419 18.02 5.84 16.56
CA MET A 419 18.12 7.12 17.24
C MET A 419 17.06 7.27 18.32
N PRO A 420 17.34 8.03 19.41
CA PRO A 420 16.30 8.53 20.29
C PRO A 420 15.27 9.38 19.53
N VAL A 421 14.04 9.45 20.02
CA VAL A 421 12.95 10.19 19.36
C VAL A 421 13.32 11.64 19.03
N LYS A 422 14.01 12.34 19.97
CA LYS A 422 14.48 13.72 19.75
C LYS A 422 15.40 13.82 18.54
N ASP A 423 16.32 12.89 18.40
CA ASP A 423 17.32 12.91 17.32
C ASP A 423 16.68 12.53 15.97
N ARG A 424 15.65 11.65 15.97
CA ARG A 424 14.85 11.36 14.77
C ARG A 424 14.14 12.62 14.25
N ILE A 425 13.57 13.41 15.16
CA ILE A 425 12.88 14.67 14.81
C ILE A 425 13.90 15.67 14.23
N GLU A 426 15.02 15.85 14.91
CA GLU A 426 16.10 16.76 14.47
C GLU A 426 16.65 16.35 13.10
N HIS A 427 16.84 15.05 12.86
CA HIS A 427 17.27 14.51 11.58
C HIS A 427 16.31 14.92 10.44
N VAL A 428 15.01 14.77 10.66
CA VAL A 428 14.01 15.15 9.64
C VAL A 428 13.99 16.67 9.41
N LEU A 429 13.99 17.47 10.47
CA LEU A 429 13.99 18.93 10.36
C LEU A 429 15.25 19.47 9.66
N MET A 430 16.41 18.89 9.95
CA MET A 430 17.68 19.24 9.33
C MET A 430 17.65 19.05 7.82
N HIS A 431 17.18 17.88 7.37
CA HIS A 431 17.14 17.57 5.94
C HIS A 431 15.99 18.29 5.21
N ALA A 432 14.81 18.37 5.84
CA ALA A 432 13.67 19.07 5.26
C ALA A 432 13.90 20.58 5.10
N SER A 433 14.73 21.21 5.95
CA SER A 433 15.08 22.62 5.84
C SER A 433 15.85 22.97 4.55
N LYS A 434 16.45 21.99 3.87
CA LYS A 434 17.08 22.19 2.54
C LYS A 434 16.02 22.52 1.47
N VAL A 435 14.81 21.98 1.62
CA VAL A 435 13.69 22.23 0.70
C VAL A 435 12.79 23.33 1.22
N HIS A 436 12.51 23.33 2.51
CA HIS A 436 11.66 24.31 3.18
C HIS A 436 12.46 25.03 4.29
N PRO A 437 13.20 26.10 3.97
CA PRO A 437 14.06 26.77 4.94
C PRO A 437 13.34 27.24 6.21
N GLN A 438 12.03 27.55 6.08
CA GLN A 438 11.18 28.00 7.20
C GLN A 438 10.74 26.89 8.14
N ILE A 439 10.87 25.60 7.77
CA ILE A 439 10.26 24.47 8.50
C ILE A 439 10.65 24.41 9.98
N ARG A 440 11.91 24.78 10.31
CA ARG A 440 12.39 24.82 11.72
C ARG A 440 11.68 25.87 12.55
N ALA A 441 11.46 27.06 12.00
CA ALA A 441 10.76 28.15 12.66
C ALA A 441 9.27 27.85 12.86
N GLU A 442 8.69 27.13 11.92
CA GLU A 442 7.27 26.74 11.91
C GLU A 442 6.99 25.45 12.68
N TYR A 443 8.00 24.65 12.99
CA TYR A 443 7.85 23.42 13.78
C TYR A 443 7.31 23.68 15.20
N GLU A 444 6.39 22.83 15.64
CA GLU A 444 5.77 22.93 16.97
C GLU A 444 5.83 21.60 17.74
N ASN A 445 5.31 20.51 17.18
CA ASN A 445 5.25 19.19 17.80
C ASN A 445 5.50 18.08 16.77
N ALA A 446 5.93 16.90 17.27
CA ALA A 446 6.06 15.71 16.45
C ALA A 446 5.59 14.45 17.17
N TYR A 447 5.29 13.42 16.39
CA TYR A 447 5.05 12.07 16.91
C TYR A 447 5.54 11.03 15.91
N CYS A 448 6.28 10.04 16.40
CA CYS A 448 6.93 9.00 15.62
C CYS A 448 6.27 7.64 15.86
N VAL A 449 6.01 6.88 14.80
CA VAL A 449 5.55 5.48 14.87
C VAL A 449 6.52 4.63 14.07
N PHE A 450 7.30 3.80 14.75
CA PHE A 450 8.27 2.87 14.18
C PHE A 450 7.78 1.45 14.44
N TRP A 451 7.12 0.83 13.47
CA TRP A 451 6.33 -0.40 13.65
C TRP A 451 7.15 -1.60 14.11
N GLU A 452 8.44 -1.67 13.78
CA GLU A 452 9.36 -2.69 14.29
C GLU A 452 9.62 -2.59 15.79
N LYS A 453 9.37 -1.41 16.40
CA LYS A 453 9.51 -1.16 17.82
C LYS A 453 8.18 -1.11 18.58
N ILE A 454 7.05 -1.26 17.87
CA ILE A 454 5.73 -1.24 18.51
C ILE A 454 5.38 -2.66 19.00
N PRO A 455 5.15 -2.85 20.32
CA PRO A 455 4.69 -4.13 20.87
C PRO A 455 3.46 -4.66 20.14
N TYR A 456 3.36 -5.97 20.03
CA TYR A 456 2.29 -6.70 19.31
C TYR A 456 2.23 -6.47 17.78
N SER A 457 3.21 -5.76 17.19
CA SER A 457 3.39 -5.65 15.74
C SER A 457 4.75 -6.17 15.30
N MET A 458 5.86 -5.61 15.85
CA MET A 458 7.24 -6.01 15.55
C MET A 458 7.54 -6.01 14.05
N GLY A 459 6.97 -5.05 13.33
CA GLY A 459 7.02 -4.89 11.88
C GLY A 459 5.71 -4.34 11.33
N ALA A 460 5.74 -3.75 10.14
CA ALA A 460 4.57 -3.13 9.54
C ALA A 460 3.77 -4.07 8.64
N PHE A 461 4.44 -4.75 7.72
CA PHE A 461 3.85 -5.65 6.74
C PHE A 461 4.87 -6.68 6.24
N ALA A 462 4.38 -7.83 5.78
CA ALA A 462 5.23 -8.85 5.18
C ALA A 462 5.85 -8.35 3.87
N SER A 463 7.17 -8.55 3.71
CA SER A 463 7.91 -8.26 2.49
C SER A 463 8.22 -9.56 1.74
N GLY A 464 8.38 -9.51 0.41
CA GLY A 464 8.77 -10.67 -0.43
C GLY A 464 7.62 -11.61 -0.82
N GLY A 465 6.36 -11.27 -0.58
CA GLY A 465 5.26 -11.70 -1.43
C GLY A 465 5.34 -10.87 -2.71
N GLY A 466 5.25 -11.48 -3.90
CA GLY A 466 5.39 -10.78 -5.16
C GLY A 466 4.54 -9.51 -5.19
N GLY A 467 5.19 -8.39 -4.87
CA GLY A 467 4.53 -7.09 -4.90
C GLY A 467 4.06 -6.86 -6.32
N ARG A 468 2.78 -6.63 -6.51
CA ARG A 468 2.13 -6.31 -7.80
C ARG A 468 2.69 -5.05 -8.48
N GLY A 469 3.84 -4.54 -8.05
CA GLY A 469 4.44 -3.29 -8.53
C GLY A 469 5.60 -3.42 -9.52
N ARG A 470 6.20 -4.59 -9.72
CA ARG A 470 7.25 -4.81 -10.74
C ARG A 470 7.33 -6.29 -11.09
N GLY A 471 6.62 -6.71 -12.17
CA GLY A 471 6.98 -7.84 -13.05
C GLY A 471 7.46 -9.17 -12.45
N GLY A 472 7.13 -9.47 -11.21
CA GLY A 472 7.52 -10.69 -10.51
C GLY A 472 6.45 -11.77 -10.59
N ALA A 473 6.05 -12.14 -11.80
CA ALA A 473 5.37 -13.41 -12.04
C ALA A 473 6.44 -14.50 -12.14
N GLY A 474 6.88 -14.98 -10.98
CA GLY A 474 7.78 -16.11 -10.90
C GLY A 474 7.17 -17.16 -9.97
N GLY A 475 6.87 -18.35 -10.48
CA GLY A 475 6.82 -19.53 -9.65
C GLY A 475 8.15 -19.61 -8.90
N GLY A 476 8.11 -19.55 -7.57
CA GLY A 476 9.29 -19.57 -6.75
C GLY A 476 8.92 -19.71 -5.28
N PRO A 477 9.91 -19.83 -4.37
CA PRO A 477 9.70 -20.08 -2.94
C PRO A 477 8.70 -19.16 -2.23
N ALA A 478 8.49 -17.94 -2.77
CA ALA A 478 7.51 -16.99 -2.24
C ALA A 478 6.06 -17.44 -2.47
N ASN A 479 5.74 -18.00 -3.64
CA ASN A 479 4.40 -18.53 -3.95
C ASN A 479 4.09 -19.79 -3.15
N ASP A 480 5.06 -20.69 -2.99
CA ASP A 480 4.90 -21.90 -2.17
C ASP A 480 4.62 -21.55 -0.71
N ARG A 481 5.30 -20.50 -0.20
CA ARG A 481 5.07 -19.99 1.14
C ARG A 481 3.65 -19.43 1.30
N LEU A 482 3.19 -18.58 0.39
CA LEU A 482 1.83 -18.01 0.41
C LEU A 482 0.76 -19.11 0.30
N THR A 483 1.00 -20.12 -0.53
CA THR A 483 0.13 -21.29 -0.67
C THR A 483 0.05 -22.07 0.64
N THR A 484 1.18 -22.29 1.31
CA THR A 484 1.25 -23.00 2.60
C THR A 484 0.53 -22.21 3.69
N LEU A 485 0.85 -20.91 3.84
CA LEU A 485 0.24 -20.05 4.87
C LEU A 485 -1.25 -19.80 4.63
N GLY A 486 -1.70 -19.88 3.40
CA GLY A 486 -3.11 -19.70 3.03
C GLY A 486 -4.01 -20.90 3.29
N LYS A 487 -3.44 -22.08 3.60
CA LYS A 487 -4.19 -23.30 3.94
C LYS A 487 -4.47 -23.37 5.45
N ALA A 488 -5.54 -24.06 5.79
CA ALA A 488 -5.82 -24.40 7.18
C ALA A 488 -4.75 -25.35 7.73
N ASP A 489 -4.28 -25.11 8.94
CA ASP A 489 -3.45 -26.04 9.71
C ASP A 489 -4.31 -26.63 10.82
N GLY A 490 -4.88 -27.81 10.58
CA GLY A 490 -5.86 -28.39 11.47
C GLY A 490 -7.09 -27.47 11.64
N ARG A 491 -7.32 -26.98 12.86
CA ARG A 491 -8.41 -26.06 13.22
C ARG A 491 -7.97 -24.60 13.28
N ILE A 492 -6.70 -24.32 12.98
CA ILE A 492 -6.12 -22.97 12.97
C ILE A 492 -5.98 -22.49 11.51
N TYR A 493 -6.44 -21.27 11.26
CA TYR A 493 -6.36 -20.56 9.99
C TYR A 493 -5.51 -19.32 10.17
N LEU A 494 -4.49 -19.12 9.33
CA LEU A 494 -3.69 -17.89 9.36
C LEU A 494 -4.33 -16.86 8.43
N GLY A 495 -4.87 -15.79 8.99
CA GLY A 495 -5.69 -14.79 8.30
C GLY A 495 -5.10 -13.37 8.26
N CYS A 496 -3.83 -13.16 8.61
CA CYS A 496 -3.23 -11.83 8.53
C CYS A 496 -2.93 -11.42 7.08
N ALA A 497 -2.72 -10.12 6.84
CA ALA A 497 -2.44 -9.59 5.50
C ALA A 497 -1.27 -10.29 4.78
N ALA A 498 -0.32 -10.87 5.52
CA ALA A 498 0.83 -11.60 4.99
C ALA A 498 0.47 -12.84 4.16
N VAL A 499 -0.77 -13.36 4.29
CA VAL A 499 -1.25 -14.53 3.52
C VAL A 499 -2.02 -14.15 2.26
N SER A 500 -2.09 -12.86 1.93
CA SER A 500 -2.62 -12.33 0.68
C SER A 500 -1.51 -11.97 -0.31
N GLY A 501 -1.83 -11.89 -1.59
CA GLY A 501 -0.91 -11.41 -2.62
C GLY A 501 -0.58 -9.91 -2.50
N ASP A 502 -1.30 -9.16 -1.66
CA ASP A 502 -1.17 -7.71 -1.46
C ASP A 502 -0.99 -7.33 0.02
N GLY A 503 -0.07 -8.03 0.69
CA GLY A 503 0.14 -7.94 2.14
C GLY A 503 0.57 -6.56 2.67
N SER A 504 0.91 -5.62 1.81
CA SER A 504 1.33 -4.26 2.19
C SER A 504 0.18 -3.24 2.20
N TRP A 505 -1.03 -3.63 1.76
CA TRP A 505 -2.20 -2.76 1.66
C TRP A 505 -3.36 -3.24 2.52
N MET A 506 -4.27 -2.32 2.86
CA MET A 506 -5.51 -2.66 3.58
C MET A 506 -6.40 -3.63 2.79
N GLN A 507 -6.38 -3.53 1.46
CA GLN A 507 -7.13 -4.45 0.59
C GLN A 507 -6.67 -5.90 0.80
N GLY A 508 -5.37 -6.14 0.86
CA GLY A 508 -4.86 -7.48 1.14
C GLY A 508 -5.26 -8.02 2.53
N ALA A 509 -5.41 -7.14 3.53
CA ALA A 509 -5.93 -7.54 4.82
C ALA A 509 -7.41 -7.95 4.75
N VAL A 510 -8.23 -7.23 3.98
CA VAL A 510 -9.64 -7.58 3.71
C VAL A 510 -9.71 -8.93 2.98
N GLU A 511 -8.93 -9.10 1.92
CA GLU A 511 -8.89 -10.33 1.12
C GLU A 511 -8.44 -11.55 1.93
N ALA A 512 -7.44 -11.38 2.81
CA ALA A 512 -7.02 -12.44 3.73
C ALA A 512 -8.15 -12.85 4.69
N GLY A 513 -8.90 -11.87 5.22
CA GLY A 513 -10.07 -12.11 6.05
C GLY A 513 -11.17 -12.88 5.29
N TRP A 514 -11.45 -12.50 4.05
CA TRP A 514 -12.41 -13.21 3.19
C TRP A 514 -11.99 -14.65 2.92
N LYS A 515 -10.75 -14.85 2.50
CA LYS A 515 -10.18 -16.16 2.16
C LYS A 515 -10.33 -17.14 3.31
N GLN A 516 -9.97 -16.73 4.53
CA GLN A 516 -10.05 -17.64 5.68
C GLN A 516 -11.50 -17.84 6.15
N THR A 517 -12.36 -16.84 6.02
CA THR A 517 -13.80 -16.99 6.26
C THR A 517 -14.41 -18.04 5.32
N GLU A 518 -14.11 -17.95 4.02
CA GLU A 518 -14.58 -18.88 3.00
C GLU A 518 -14.08 -20.30 3.24
N ALA A 519 -12.78 -20.47 3.49
CA ALA A 519 -12.17 -21.77 3.75
C ALA A 519 -12.77 -22.46 5.01
N LEU A 520 -12.96 -21.69 6.09
CA LEU A 520 -13.58 -22.19 7.32
C LEU A 520 -15.04 -22.54 7.08
N HIS A 521 -15.79 -21.65 6.41
CA HIS A 521 -17.21 -21.86 6.15
C HIS A 521 -17.46 -23.08 5.25
N ALA A 522 -16.69 -23.23 4.18
CA ALA A 522 -16.77 -24.39 3.29
C ALA A 522 -16.53 -25.71 4.06
N ARG A 523 -15.54 -25.72 4.96
CA ARG A 523 -15.28 -26.89 5.82
C ARG A 523 -16.46 -27.21 6.74
N VAL A 524 -17.06 -26.21 7.39
CA VAL A 524 -18.19 -26.41 8.30
C VAL A 524 -19.44 -26.84 7.55
N MET A 525 -19.65 -26.36 6.33
CA MET A 525 -20.78 -26.77 5.48
C MET A 525 -20.55 -28.09 4.73
N GLY A 526 -19.34 -28.64 4.74
CA GLY A 526 -19.01 -29.85 3.97
C GLY A 526 -18.97 -29.61 2.45
N THR A 527 -18.74 -28.37 2.02
CA THR A 527 -18.65 -27.96 0.61
C THR A 527 -17.20 -27.70 0.21
N ALA A 528 -16.89 -27.76 -1.10
CA ALA A 528 -15.59 -27.30 -1.59
C ALA A 528 -15.53 -25.76 -1.57
N ALA A 529 -14.39 -25.19 -1.18
CA ALA A 529 -14.19 -23.74 -1.27
C ALA A 529 -14.03 -23.32 -2.74
N GLU A 530 -14.87 -22.39 -3.21
CA GLU A 530 -14.89 -21.96 -4.62
C GLU A 530 -13.64 -21.15 -5.03
N HIS A 531 -12.91 -20.57 -4.08
CA HIS A 531 -11.81 -19.61 -4.31
C HIS A 531 -10.40 -20.20 -4.29
N THR A 532 -10.22 -21.52 -4.26
CA THR A 532 -8.88 -22.14 -4.26
C THR A 532 -8.14 -22.00 -5.60
N ALA A 533 -8.75 -21.42 -6.63
CA ALA A 533 -8.21 -21.38 -8.00
C ALA A 533 -7.71 -20.00 -8.48
N ALA A 534 -7.74 -18.95 -7.67
CA ALA A 534 -7.42 -17.57 -8.12
C ALA A 534 -6.28 -16.93 -7.32
N LEU A 535 -5.15 -17.64 -7.16
CA LEU A 535 -3.88 -17.07 -6.70
C LEU A 535 -2.77 -17.35 -7.71
#